data_b61a733427682087ff67baf31acfd184
#
_entry.id   b61a733427682087ff67baf31acfd184
#
_cell.length_a   1.000
_cell.length_b   1.000
_cell.length_c   1.000
_cell.angle_alpha   90.00
_cell.angle_beta   90.00
_cell.angle_gamma   90.00
#
_symmetry.space_group_name_H-M   'P 1'
#
loop_
_entity.id
_entity.type
_entity.pdbx_description
1 polymer ?
#
loop_
_entity_poly.entity_id
_entity_poly.type
_entity_poly.pdbx_seq_one_letter_code
_entity_poly.pdbx_strand_id
1 'polypeptide(L)'
;MTFKEFMKEVGYNLLTTFWEDFSIADKYGIVGVKDTYRRAFNEWKDDYKFFTELTLVLNHKIWQHYESNRELAALYDRLWREADEYAMSNFKGEELDYYYRVTD
;
A
#
# COMPACT_ATOMS: atom_id res chain seq x y z
N MET A 1 3.50 15.41 -10.10
CA MET A 1 2.51 14.37 -10.43
C MET A 1 1.80 13.94 -9.15
N THR A 2 0.46 13.95 -9.16
CA THR A 2 -0.29 13.44 -8.01
C THR A 2 -0.34 11.92 -8.03
N PHE A 3 -0.68 11.31 -6.90
CA PHE A 3 -0.88 9.87 -6.85
C PHE A 3 -1.97 9.41 -7.83
N LYS A 4 -3.08 10.15 -7.93
CA LYS A 4 -4.14 9.84 -8.89
C LYS A 4 -3.66 9.85 -10.34
N GLU A 5 -2.84 10.83 -10.70
CA GLU A 5 -2.26 10.92 -12.04
C GLU A 5 -1.34 9.75 -12.33
N PHE A 6 -0.47 9.42 -11.37
CA PHE A 6 0.41 8.27 -11.48
C PHE A 6 -0.38 6.99 -11.69
N MET A 7 -1.42 6.78 -10.89
CA MET A 7 -2.22 5.56 -10.98
C MET A 7 -3.00 5.46 -12.29
N LYS A 8 -3.45 6.59 -12.82
CA LYS A 8 -4.12 6.63 -14.11
C LYS A 8 -3.16 6.22 -15.24
N GLU A 9 -1.91 6.65 -15.15
CA GLU A 9 -0.90 6.29 -16.15
C GLU A 9 -0.58 4.79 -16.15
N VAL A 10 -0.55 4.17 -14.98
CA VAL A 10 -0.28 2.72 -14.89
C VAL A 10 -1.53 1.85 -15.05
N GLY A 11 -2.71 2.46 -15.18
CA GLY A 11 -3.96 1.74 -15.47
C GLY A 11 -4.62 1.06 -14.27
N TYR A 12 -4.28 1.46 -13.05
CA TYR A 12 -4.83 0.84 -11.84
C TYR A 12 -5.96 1.66 -11.24
N ASN A 13 -7.17 1.42 -11.68
CA ASN A 13 -8.35 2.12 -11.15
C ASN A 13 -8.68 1.73 -9.69
N LEU A 14 -8.32 0.53 -9.28
CA LEU A 14 -8.66 0.00 -7.95
C LEU A 14 -7.84 0.63 -6.83
N LEU A 15 -6.66 1.14 -7.13
CA LEU A 15 -5.77 1.77 -6.13
C LEU A 15 -6.37 3.02 -5.51
N THR A 16 -7.30 3.66 -6.19
CA THR A 16 -7.99 4.83 -5.66
C THR A 16 -8.71 4.50 -4.35
N THR A 17 -9.30 3.31 -4.24
CA THR A 17 -10.00 2.88 -3.03
C THR A 17 -9.05 2.78 -1.85
N PHE A 18 -7.91 2.10 -2.02
CA PHE A 18 -6.92 2.00 -0.94
C PHE A 18 -6.36 3.37 -0.57
N TRP A 19 -6.09 4.21 -1.55
CA TRP A 19 -5.58 5.55 -1.29
C TRP A 19 -6.57 6.36 -0.46
N GLU A 20 -7.85 6.31 -0.81
CA GLU A 20 -8.90 7.03 -0.09
C GLU A 20 -9.07 6.48 1.33
N ASP A 21 -9.05 5.15 1.51
CA ASP A 21 -9.17 4.52 2.82
C ASP A 21 -8.03 4.95 3.75
N PHE A 22 -6.80 4.95 3.27
CA PHE A 22 -5.66 5.38 4.07
C PHE A 22 -5.63 6.90 4.27
N SER A 23 -6.12 7.66 3.32
CA SER A 23 -6.23 9.12 3.49
C SER A 23 -7.24 9.47 4.59
N ILE A 24 -8.33 8.73 4.69
CA ILE A 24 -9.27 8.86 5.79
C ILE A 24 -8.62 8.41 7.11
N ALA A 25 -7.94 7.27 7.07
CA ALA A 25 -7.25 6.71 8.24
C ALA A 25 -6.20 7.66 8.82
N ASP A 26 -5.50 8.42 7.97
CA ASP A 26 -4.51 9.40 8.40
C ASP A 26 -5.08 10.41 9.39
N LYS A 27 -6.36 10.75 9.24
CA LYS A 27 -7.04 11.71 10.13
C LYS A 27 -7.22 11.17 11.55
N TYR A 28 -7.20 9.85 11.69
CA TYR A 28 -7.33 9.18 13.00
C TYR A 28 -5.97 8.74 13.54
N GLY A 29 -4.88 9.12 12.87
CA GLY A 29 -3.53 8.89 13.34
C GLY A 29 -3.08 7.43 13.27
N ILE A 30 -2.14 7.08 14.13
CA ILE A 30 -1.50 5.77 14.13
C ILE A 30 -2.50 4.62 14.26
N VAL A 31 -3.46 4.75 15.18
CA VAL A 31 -4.47 3.69 15.42
C VAL A 31 -5.33 3.48 14.19
N GLY A 32 -5.78 4.56 13.56
CA GLY A 32 -6.60 4.48 12.35
C GLY A 32 -5.86 3.81 11.19
N VAL A 33 -4.60 4.18 10.99
CA VAL A 33 -3.77 3.58 9.93
C VAL A 33 -3.53 2.10 10.18
N LYS A 34 -3.20 1.73 11.41
CA LYS A 34 -2.99 0.31 11.77
C LYS A 34 -4.26 -0.52 11.55
N ASP A 35 -5.41 -0.01 11.96
CA ASP A 35 -6.67 -0.72 11.82
C ASP A 35 -7.03 -0.92 10.35
N THR A 36 -6.86 0.14 9.54
CA THR A 36 -7.15 0.07 8.10
C THR A 36 -6.22 -0.92 7.41
N TYR A 37 -4.93 -0.90 7.75
CA TYR A 37 -3.97 -1.85 7.20
C TYR A 37 -4.34 -3.30 7.55
N ARG A 38 -4.66 -3.54 8.81
CA ARG A 38 -4.99 -4.91 9.26
C ARG A 38 -6.20 -5.46 8.53
N ARG A 39 -7.23 -4.65 8.34
CA ARG A 39 -8.42 -5.06 7.59
C ARG A 39 -8.09 -5.32 6.13
N ALA A 40 -7.34 -4.43 5.50
CA ALA A 40 -6.93 -4.60 4.11
C ALA A 40 -6.05 -5.83 3.92
N PHE A 41 -5.10 -6.05 4.81
CA PHE A 41 -4.23 -7.23 4.77
C PHE A 41 -5.05 -8.51 4.85
N ASN A 42 -5.93 -8.63 5.85
CA ASN A 42 -6.72 -9.83 6.04
C ASN A 42 -7.69 -10.09 4.88
N GLU A 43 -8.24 -9.06 4.31
CA GLU A 43 -9.18 -9.18 3.19
C GLU A 43 -8.50 -9.55 1.88
N TRP A 44 -7.30 -9.02 1.62
CA TRP A 44 -6.69 -9.09 0.28
C TRP A 44 -5.42 -9.92 0.19
N LYS A 45 -4.94 -10.51 1.28
CA LYS A 45 -3.68 -11.27 1.28
C LYS A 45 -3.66 -12.45 0.30
N ASP A 46 -4.82 -12.99 -0.06
CA ASP A 46 -4.93 -14.11 -0.99
C ASP A 46 -5.19 -13.66 -2.43
N ASP A 47 -5.33 -12.37 -2.66
CA ASP A 47 -5.48 -11.78 -4.00
C ASP A 47 -4.21 -11.02 -4.35
N TYR A 48 -3.34 -11.63 -5.14
CA TYR A 48 -2.02 -11.05 -5.40
C TYR A 48 -2.09 -9.69 -6.10
N LYS A 49 -3.09 -9.44 -6.92
CA LYS A 49 -3.23 -8.15 -7.60
C LYS A 49 -3.61 -7.04 -6.64
N PHE A 50 -4.64 -7.26 -5.85
CA PHE A 50 -5.05 -6.28 -4.84
C PHE A 50 -3.98 -6.09 -3.77
N PHE A 51 -3.31 -7.16 -3.37
CA PHE A 51 -2.25 -7.06 -2.38
C PHE A 51 -1.05 -6.27 -2.90
N THR A 52 -0.70 -6.44 -4.17
CA THR A 52 0.34 -5.64 -4.82
C THR A 52 -0.05 -4.16 -4.81
N GLU A 53 -1.31 -3.85 -5.10
CA GLU A 53 -1.81 -2.48 -5.04
C GLU A 53 -1.74 -1.91 -3.63
N LEU A 54 -2.05 -2.70 -2.62
CA LEU A 54 -1.92 -2.30 -1.23
C LEU A 54 -0.47 -1.90 -0.91
N THR A 55 0.52 -2.70 -1.32
CA THR A 55 1.92 -2.36 -1.07
C THR A 55 2.33 -1.08 -1.77
N LEU A 56 1.85 -0.82 -2.98
CA LEU A 56 2.12 0.43 -3.69
C LEU A 56 1.58 1.64 -2.94
N VAL A 57 0.36 1.55 -2.44
CA VAL A 57 -0.25 2.64 -1.67
C VAL A 57 0.55 2.90 -0.41
N LEU A 58 0.93 1.86 0.33
CA LEU A 58 1.74 2.02 1.54
C LEU A 58 3.06 2.73 1.23
N ASN A 59 3.72 2.35 0.16
CA ASN A 59 4.98 2.98 -0.24
C ASN A 59 4.80 4.47 -0.55
N HIS A 60 3.78 4.82 -1.31
CA HIS A 60 3.50 6.22 -1.64
C HIS A 60 3.12 7.03 -0.41
N LYS A 61 2.45 6.42 0.56
CA LYS A 61 2.10 7.08 1.81
C LYS A 61 3.32 7.43 2.65
N ILE A 62 4.38 6.63 2.60
CA ILE A 62 5.65 6.95 3.25
C ILE A 62 6.14 8.32 2.76
N TRP A 63 6.19 8.49 1.44
CA TRP A 63 6.70 9.71 0.83
C TRP A 63 5.78 10.91 1.03
N GLN A 64 4.46 10.68 1.03
CA GLN A 64 3.49 11.73 1.31
C GLN A 64 3.72 12.37 2.67
N HIS A 65 4.03 11.57 3.68
CA HIS A 65 4.18 12.03 5.06
C HIS A 65 5.62 12.29 5.47
N TYR A 66 6.56 12.02 4.59
CA TYR A 66 7.99 12.02 4.95
C TYR A 66 8.46 13.32 5.59
N GLU A 67 8.01 14.47 5.09
CA GLU A 67 8.42 15.77 5.61
C GLU A 67 7.44 16.34 6.64
N SER A 68 6.14 16.06 6.48
CA SER A 68 5.10 16.70 7.29
C SER A 68 4.73 15.92 8.56
N ASN A 69 4.89 14.60 8.57
CA ASN A 69 4.54 13.76 9.71
C ASN A 69 5.42 12.51 9.73
N ARG A 70 6.58 12.66 10.39
CA ARG A 70 7.57 11.57 10.45
C ARG A 70 7.06 10.33 11.15
N GLU A 71 6.17 10.50 12.13
CA GLU A 71 5.61 9.38 12.87
C GLU A 71 4.72 8.51 11.97
N LEU A 72 3.86 9.13 11.18
CA LEU A 72 3.06 8.40 10.18
C LEU A 72 3.92 7.80 9.08
N ALA A 73 4.91 8.54 8.60
CA ALA A 73 5.82 8.01 7.57
C ALA A 73 6.54 6.76 8.08
N ALA A 74 7.02 6.77 9.31
CA ALA A 74 7.68 5.61 9.91
C ALA A 74 6.74 4.43 10.06
N LEU A 75 5.47 4.68 10.43
CA LEU A 75 4.47 3.64 10.52
C LEU A 75 4.20 3.00 9.15
N TYR A 76 3.97 3.83 8.12
CA TYR A 76 3.75 3.31 6.77
C TYR A 76 4.96 2.51 6.27
N ASP A 77 6.17 2.93 6.60
CA ASP A 77 7.37 2.17 6.23
C ASP A 77 7.37 0.78 6.86
N ARG A 78 7.01 0.68 8.14
CA ARG A 78 6.92 -0.63 8.80
C ARG A 78 5.84 -1.51 8.20
N LEU A 79 4.67 -0.94 7.92
CA LEU A 79 3.57 -1.68 7.30
C LEU A 79 3.91 -2.12 5.88
N TRP A 80 4.58 -1.26 5.12
CA TRP A 80 5.05 -1.60 3.79
C TRP A 80 6.04 -2.75 3.83
N ARG A 81 6.99 -2.73 4.75
CA ARG A 81 7.98 -3.81 4.89
C ARG A 81 7.32 -5.14 5.22
N GLU A 82 6.34 -5.13 6.11
CA GLU A 82 5.59 -6.32 6.46
C GLU A 82 4.82 -6.87 5.26
N ALA A 83 4.14 -6.01 4.52
CA ALA A 83 3.39 -6.42 3.34
C ALA A 83 4.31 -6.93 2.23
N ASP A 84 5.43 -6.24 1.99
CA ASP A 84 6.43 -6.67 1.00
C ASP A 84 7.00 -8.04 1.36
N GLU A 85 7.36 -8.24 2.62
CA GLU A 85 7.88 -9.53 3.09
C GLU A 85 6.86 -10.65 2.91
N TYR A 86 5.58 -10.37 3.20
CA TYR A 86 4.52 -11.35 2.97
C TYR A 86 4.42 -11.72 1.49
N ALA A 87 4.43 -10.72 0.60
CA ALA A 87 4.36 -10.97 -0.84
C ALA A 87 5.57 -11.79 -1.32
N MET A 88 6.76 -11.42 -0.90
CA MET A 88 7.98 -12.13 -1.28
C MET A 88 8.01 -13.57 -0.79
N SER A 89 7.38 -13.85 0.34
CA SER A 89 7.37 -15.18 0.95
C SER A 89 6.24 -16.08 0.43
N ASN A 90 5.14 -15.48 -0.03
CA ASN A 90 3.93 -16.24 -0.36
C ASN A 90 3.55 -16.24 -1.84
N PHE A 91 3.94 -15.22 -2.60
CA PHE A 91 3.67 -15.19 -4.02
C PHE A 91 4.67 -16.05 -4.78
N LYS A 92 4.20 -16.77 -5.79
CA LYS A 92 5.03 -17.69 -6.57
C LYS A 92 4.70 -17.61 -8.06
N GLY A 93 5.72 -17.82 -8.91
CA GLY A 93 5.52 -17.85 -10.35
C GLY A 93 4.98 -16.54 -10.89
N GLU A 94 3.84 -16.62 -11.56
CA GLU A 94 3.17 -15.47 -12.20
C GLU A 94 2.82 -14.38 -11.18
N GLU A 95 2.43 -14.75 -9.96
CA GLU A 95 2.09 -13.80 -8.91
C GLU A 95 3.29 -12.96 -8.52
N LEU A 96 4.43 -13.60 -8.34
CA LEU A 96 5.67 -12.92 -7.97
C LEU A 96 6.19 -12.06 -9.12
N ASP A 97 6.08 -12.55 -10.36
CA ASP A 97 6.46 -11.78 -11.54
C ASP A 97 5.62 -10.50 -11.66
N TYR A 98 4.32 -10.61 -11.43
CA TYR A 98 3.42 -9.46 -11.42
C TYR A 98 3.84 -8.45 -10.33
N TYR A 99 4.11 -8.96 -9.13
CA TYR A 99 4.50 -8.11 -8.00
C TYR A 99 5.77 -7.32 -8.34
N TYR A 100 6.81 -7.98 -8.83
CA TYR A 100 8.05 -7.30 -9.20
C TYR A 100 7.84 -6.28 -10.31
N ARG A 101 7.09 -6.64 -11.32
CA ARG A 101 6.85 -5.75 -12.46
C ARG A 101 6.13 -4.48 -12.07
N VAL A 102 5.17 -4.59 -11.16
CA VAL A 102 4.34 -3.45 -10.76
C VAL A 102 5.02 -2.58 -9.71
N THR A 103 5.80 -3.18 -8.80
CA THR A 103 6.41 -2.44 -7.69
C THR A 103 7.81 -1.91 -7.97
N ASP A 104 8.43 -2.31 -9.06
CA ASP A 104 9.75 -1.79 -9.45
C ASP A 104 9.68 -0.44 -10.19
#